data_1392519fe5c3a3c210d5afe11265452f
#
_entry.id   1392519fe5c3a3c210d5afe11265452f
#
_cell.length_a   1.000
_cell.length_b   1.000
_cell.length_c   1.000
_cell.angle_alpha   90.00
_cell.angle_beta   90.00
_cell.angle_gamma   90.00
#
_symmetry.space_group_name_H-M   'P 1'
#
loop_
_entity.id
_entity.type
_entity.pdbx_description
1 polymer ?
#
loop_
_entity_poly.entity_id
_entity_poly.type
_entity_poly.pdbx_seq_one_letter_code
_entity_poly.pdbx_strand_id
1 'polypeptide(L)'
;MTLNEKVKKEANDSLTRVYHQTVKKVTQDYEALHFNTAISQLMIFMNAARDQSVLPYNYVEGFIQLLAPLAPHLAEEIWQMLGHTTSISEVAWPTHDEALTVEAQVEIVVQVNGKVKTKCTIDLNLSKEAMEEIALADEIIQAELTGKTVRKVIAIQNRLVNIVAN
;
A
#
# COMPACT_ATOMS: atom_id res chain seq x y z
N MET A 1 -14.51 -21.80 -0.81
CA MET A 1 -13.06 -21.66 -0.49
C MET A 1 -12.95 -21.24 0.95
N THR A 2 -12.52 -22.12 1.81
CA THR A 2 -12.45 -21.86 3.26
C THR A 2 -11.22 -21.03 3.59
N LEU A 3 -11.25 -20.30 4.71
CA LEU A 3 -10.15 -19.44 5.17
C LEU A 3 -8.82 -20.23 5.22
N ASN A 4 -8.86 -21.48 5.65
CA ASN A 4 -7.70 -22.37 5.77
C ASN A 4 -6.98 -22.72 4.44
N GLU A 5 -7.66 -22.61 3.30
CA GLU A 5 -7.04 -22.93 2.01
C GLU A 5 -6.19 -21.78 1.45
N LYS A 6 -6.47 -20.54 1.90
CA LYS A 6 -5.73 -19.34 1.48
C LYS A 6 -4.51 -19.03 2.35
N VAL A 7 -4.46 -19.54 3.58
CA VAL A 7 -3.40 -19.20 4.54
C VAL A 7 -2.15 -20.02 4.28
N LYS A 8 -1.08 -19.38 3.82
CA LYS A 8 0.25 -19.97 3.55
C LYS A 8 1.36 -19.07 4.08
N LYS A 9 2.58 -19.62 4.15
CA LYS A 9 3.75 -18.93 4.71
C LYS A 9 4.40 -17.87 3.79
N GLU A 10 4.00 -17.73 2.54
CA GLU A 10 4.66 -16.86 1.57
C GLU A 10 4.04 -15.46 1.56
N ALA A 11 4.88 -14.45 1.66
CA ALA A 11 4.48 -13.04 1.64
C ALA A 11 4.22 -12.56 0.20
N ASN A 12 3.17 -11.74 0.03
CA ASN A 12 2.94 -10.96 -1.17
C ASN A 12 3.28 -9.49 -0.87
N ASP A 13 4.15 -8.87 -1.65
CA ASP A 13 4.69 -7.52 -1.40
C ASP A 13 3.60 -6.44 -1.27
N SER A 14 2.52 -6.53 -2.05
CA SER A 14 1.42 -5.57 -1.97
C SER A 14 0.66 -5.65 -0.65
N LEU A 15 0.38 -6.87 -0.16
CA LEU A 15 -0.31 -7.08 1.11
C LEU A 15 0.61 -6.77 2.31
N THR A 16 1.92 -7.01 2.18
CA THR A 16 2.92 -6.70 3.21
C THR A 16 2.83 -5.24 3.62
N ARG A 17 2.85 -4.32 2.67
CA ARG A 17 2.74 -2.88 2.94
C ARG A 17 1.44 -2.54 3.65
N VAL A 18 0.31 -2.99 3.10
CA VAL A 18 -1.00 -2.72 3.69
C VAL A 18 -1.09 -3.28 5.11
N TYR A 19 -0.49 -4.45 5.37
CA TYR A 19 -0.43 -5.03 6.72
C TYR A 19 0.33 -4.12 7.69
N HIS A 20 1.57 -3.73 7.36
CA HIS A 20 2.40 -2.89 8.24
C HIS A 20 1.78 -1.50 8.46
N GLN A 21 1.18 -0.90 7.42
CA GLN A 21 0.40 0.34 7.55
C GLN A 21 -0.80 0.15 8.49
N THR A 22 -1.47 -1.00 8.41
CA THR A 22 -2.63 -1.30 9.26
C THR A 22 -2.22 -1.47 10.71
N VAL A 23 -1.15 -2.23 11.00
CA VAL A 23 -0.63 -2.36 12.37
C VAL A 23 -0.29 -0.99 12.95
N LYS A 24 0.48 -0.18 12.21
CA LYS A 24 0.87 1.17 12.63
C LYS A 24 -0.35 2.05 12.92
N LYS A 25 -1.25 2.17 11.94
CA LYS A 25 -2.40 3.08 12.03
C LYS A 25 -3.39 2.67 13.11
N VAL A 26 -3.73 1.38 13.20
CA VAL A 26 -4.66 0.88 14.22
C VAL A 26 -4.10 1.04 15.63
N THR A 27 -2.80 0.79 15.82
CA THR A 27 -2.15 1.02 17.12
C THR A 27 -2.26 2.49 17.54
N GLN A 28 -1.91 3.42 16.66
CA GLN A 28 -2.01 4.86 16.92
C GLN A 28 -3.47 5.30 17.19
N ASP A 29 -4.41 4.76 16.44
CA ASP A 29 -5.83 5.10 16.60
C ASP A 29 -6.39 4.58 17.93
N TYR A 30 -5.96 3.41 18.39
CA TYR A 30 -6.36 2.89 19.72
C TYR A 30 -5.77 3.72 20.86
N GLU A 31 -4.51 4.12 20.77
CA GLU A 31 -3.88 5.02 21.75
C GLU A 31 -4.60 6.37 21.83
N ALA A 32 -5.10 6.87 20.69
CA ALA A 32 -5.84 8.12 20.59
C ALA A 32 -7.35 7.96 20.80
N LEU A 33 -7.86 6.75 21.06
CA LEU A 33 -9.29 6.41 21.16
C LEU A 33 -10.10 6.72 19.88
N HIS A 34 -9.46 6.67 18.72
CA HIS A 34 -10.07 6.90 17.41
C HIS A 34 -10.59 5.60 16.77
N PHE A 35 -11.55 4.94 17.42
CA PHE A 35 -12.05 3.62 17.02
C PHE A 35 -12.64 3.60 15.60
N ASN A 36 -13.27 4.69 15.14
CA ASN A 36 -13.86 4.75 13.79
C ASN A 36 -12.81 4.63 12.69
N THR A 37 -11.67 5.30 12.85
CA THR A 37 -10.56 5.25 11.90
C THR A 37 -9.82 3.92 11.98
N ALA A 38 -9.69 3.33 13.17
CA ALA A 38 -9.17 1.99 13.35
C ALA A 38 -10.01 0.95 12.58
N ILE A 39 -11.34 0.98 12.73
CA ILE A 39 -12.25 0.10 11.99
C ILE A 39 -12.10 0.30 10.48
N SER A 40 -12.04 1.55 10.01
CA SER A 40 -11.86 1.85 8.58
C SER A 40 -10.55 1.27 8.05
N GLN A 41 -9.48 1.35 8.82
CA GLN A 41 -8.19 0.77 8.44
C GLN A 41 -8.22 -0.77 8.41
N LEU A 42 -8.89 -1.40 9.37
CA LEU A 42 -9.11 -2.85 9.35
C LEU A 42 -9.90 -3.29 8.11
N MET A 43 -10.89 -2.52 7.68
CA MET A 43 -11.64 -2.78 6.45
C MET A 43 -10.77 -2.65 5.19
N ILE A 44 -9.83 -1.68 5.16
CA ILE A 44 -8.86 -1.54 4.06
C ILE A 44 -8.01 -2.81 3.94
N PHE A 45 -7.48 -3.31 5.06
CA PHE A 45 -6.72 -4.57 5.07
C PHE A 45 -7.57 -5.76 4.59
N MET A 46 -8.80 -5.89 5.10
CA MET A 46 -9.71 -6.96 4.70
C MET A 46 -10.01 -6.96 3.20
N ASN A 47 -10.20 -5.79 2.60
CA ASN A 47 -10.43 -5.66 1.17
C ASN A 47 -9.18 -6.07 0.37
N ALA A 48 -7.98 -5.60 0.77
CA ALA A 48 -6.72 -6.00 0.15
C ALA A 48 -6.47 -7.50 0.29
N ALA A 49 -6.78 -8.10 1.44
CA ALA A 49 -6.63 -9.54 1.68
C ALA A 49 -7.61 -10.39 0.87
N ARG A 50 -8.83 -9.88 0.61
CA ARG A 50 -9.84 -10.60 -0.19
C ARG A 50 -9.35 -10.90 -1.60
N ASP A 51 -8.64 -9.96 -2.20
CA ASP A 51 -8.17 -10.02 -3.58
C ASP A 51 -6.92 -10.91 -3.74
N GLN A 52 -6.34 -11.36 -2.61
CA GLN A 52 -5.17 -12.24 -2.64
C GLN A 52 -5.57 -13.71 -2.79
N SER A 53 -4.80 -14.44 -3.58
CA SER A 53 -4.92 -15.90 -3.69
C SER A 53 -4.31 -16.64 -2.49
N VAL A 54 -3.35 -16.01 -1.81
CA VAL A 54 -2.62 -16.53 -0.64
C VAL A 54 -2.53 -15.45 0.42
N LEU A 55 -2.79 -15.83 1.68
CA LEU A 55 -2.65 -14.95 2.84
C LEU A 55 -1.52 -15.48 3.74
N PRO A 56 -0.50 -14.68 4.06
CA PRO A 56 0.51 -15.05 5.03
C PRO A 56 -0.12 -15.27 6.41
N TYR A 57 0.22 -16.38 7.03
CA TYR A 57 -0.36 -16.80 8.31
C TYR A 57 -0.15 -15.74 9.41
N ASN A 58 1.05 -15.19 9.50
CA ASN A 58 1.40 -14.14 10.46
C ASN A 58 0.60 -12.84 10.25
N TYR A 59 0.15 -12.52 9.03
CA TYR A 59 -0.69 -11.34 8.79
C TYR A 59 -2.13 -11.58 9.22
N VAL A 60 -2.61 -12.83 9.08
CA VAL A 60 -3.93 -13.22 9.61
C VAL A 60 -3.91 -13.14 11.13
N GLU A 61 -2.90 -13.73 11.79
CA GLU A 61 -2.74 -13.65 13.24
C GLU A 61 -2.70 -12.20 13.75
N GLY A 62 -1.83 -11.38 13.17
CA GLY A 62 -1.72 -9.97 13.55
C GLY A 62 -3.02 -9.19 13.33
N PHE A 63 -3.74 -9.46 12.23
CA PHE A 63 -5.05 -8.84 12.00
C PHE A 63 -6.06 -9.22 13.09
N ILE A 64 -6.12 -10.49 13.50
CA ILE A 64 -7.03 -10.94 14.56
C ILE A 64 -6.65 -10.32 15.91
N GLN A 65 -5.37 -10.15 16.19
CA GLN A 65 -4.89 -9.42 17.38
C GLN A 65 -5.36 -7.96 17.35
N LEU A 66 -5.26 -7.27 16.20
CA LEU A 66 -5.77 -5.91 16.05
C LEU A 66 -7.30 -5.82 16.20
N LEU A 67 -8.03 -6.86 15.84
CA LEU A 67 -9.49 -6.93 15.98
C LEU A 67 -9.94 -7.17 17.43
N ALA A 68 -9.10 -7.81 18.24
CA ALA A 68 -9.47 -8.28 19.58
C ALA A 68 -10.05 -7.18 20.50
N PRO A 69 -9.52 -5.93 20.55
CA PRO A 69 -10.11 -4.89 21.40
C PRO A 69 -11.53 -4.47 21.00
N LEU A 70 -11.91 -4.67 19.73
CA LEU A 70 -13.24 -4.29 19.21
C LEU A 70 -14.25 -5.46 19.29
N ALA A 71 -13.77 -6.69 19.08
CA ALA A 71 -14.60 -7.88 19.01
C ALA A 71 -13.92 -9.07 19.71
N PRO A 72 -13.76 -9.03 21.05
CA PRO A 72 -12.93 -9.98 21.77
C PRO A 72 -13.38 -11.43 21.62
N HIS A 73 -14.67 -11.70 21.68
CA HIS A 73 -15.19 -13.07 21.56
C HIS A 73 -14.94 -13.65 20.15
N LEU A 74 -15.16 -12.85 19.12
CA LEU A 74 -14.91 -13.27 17.72
C LEU A 74 -13.41 -13.50 17.48
N ALA A 75 -12.57 -12.59 17.97
CA ALA A 75 -11.13 -12.70 17.83
C ALA A 75 -10.58 -13.95 18.54
N GLU A 76 -11.05 -14.23 19.76
CA GLU A 76 -10.65 -15.42 20.51
C GLU A 76 -11.06 -16.72 19.81
N GLU A 77 -12.29 -16.78 19.27
CA GLU A 77 -12.78 -17.95 18.55
C GLU A 77 -11.93 -18.21 17.29
N ILE A 78 -11.67 -17.16 16.48
CA ILE A 78 -10.83 -17.31 15.28
C ILE A 78 -9.38 -17.68 15.67
N TRP A 79 -8.85 -17.12 16.76
CA TRP A 79 -7.53 -17.43 17.28
C TRP A 79 -7.37 -18.92 17.61
N GLN A 80 -8.36 -19.52 18.29
CA GLN A 80 -8.41 -20.94 18.55
C GLN A 80 -8.56 -21.79 17.27
N MET A 81 -9.36 -21.31 16.29
CA MET A 81 -9.48 -21.98 14.98
C MET A 81 -8.17 -21.97 14.18
N LEU A 82 -7.28 -21.00 14.42
CA LEU A 82 -5.94 -20.97 13.86
C LEU A 82 -4.98 -21.96 14.52
N GLY A 83 -5.41 -22.64 15.60
CA GLY A 83 -4.66 -23.67 16.30
C GLY A 83 -3.95 -23.22 17.58
N HIS A 84 -4.20 -22.00 18.05
CA HIS A 84 -3.65 -21.49 19.30
C HIS A 84 -4.38 -22.05 20.51
N THR A 85 -3.62 -22.36 21.58
CA THR A 85 -4.15 -22.89 22.84
C THR A 85 -4.13 -21.87 23.99
N THR A 86 -3.37 -20.79 23.82
CA THR A 86 -3.33 -19.66 24.76
C THR A 86 -4.33 -18.58 24.32
N SER A 87 -4.86 -17.82 25.27
CA SER A 87 -5.76 -16.72 24.94
C SER A 87 -5.07 -15.62 24.14
N ILE A 88 -5.77 -15.03 23.20
CA ILE A 88 -5.27 -13.89 22.39
C ILE A 88 -4.90 -12.69 23.27
N SER A 89 -5.51 -12.55 24.44
CA SER A 89 -5.21 -11.49 25.41
C SER A 89 -3.84 -11.61 26.08
N GLU A 90 -3.21 -12.80 26.03
CA GLU A 90 -1.91 -13.07 26.61
C GLU A 90 -0.76 -12.93 25.61
N VAL A 91 -1.08 -12.66 24.35
CA VAL A 91 -0.11 -12.58 23.26
C VAL A 91 0.36 -11.14 23.08
N ALA A 92 1.64 -10.97 22.73
CA ALA A 92 2.21 -9.65 22.46
C ALA A 92 1.50 -8.96 21.28
N TRP A 93 1.30 -7.65 21.40
CA TRP A 93 0.71 -6.83 20.33
C TRP A 93 1.55 -6.90 19.04
N PRO A 94 0.92 -6.95 17.86
CA PRO A 94 1.66 -7.07 16.61
C PRO A 94 2.53 -5.82 16.36
N THR A 95 3.72 -6.04 15.84
CA THR A 95 4.67 -4.98 15.51
C THR A 95 4.66 -4.70 14.02
N HIS A 96 4.99 -3.46 13.64
CA HIS A 96 5.19 -3.08 12.24
C HIS A 96 6.65 -2.71 11.97
N ASP A 97 7.06 -2.89 10.71
CA ASP A 97 8.32 -2.36 10.21
C ASP A 97 8.04 -1.04 9.48
N GLU A 98 8.66 0.04 9.94
CA GLU A 98 8.47 1.38 9.37
C GLU A 98 8.90 1.43 7.90
N ALA A 99 9.98 0.72 7.53
CA ALA A 99 10.47 0.66 6.15
C ALA A 99 9.45 0.03 5.19
N LEU A 100 8.60 -0.87 5.70
CA LEU A 100 7.57 -1.55 4.92
C LEU A 100 6.24 -0.77 4.86
N THR A 101 6.12 0.34 5.60
CA THR A 101 4.91 1.19 5.56
C THR A 101 4.93 2.20 4.43
N VAL A 102 6.10 2.49 3.86
CA VAL A 102 6.30 3.52 2.84
C VAL A 102 5.91 2.98 1.47
N GLU A 103 5.19 3.76 0.69
CA GLU A 103 5.01 3.45 -0.73
C GLU A 103 6.36 3.49 -1.44
N ALA A 104 6.75 2.36 -2.03
CA ALA A 104 7.95 2.31 -2.84
C ALA A 104 7.77 3.01 -4.19
N GLN A 105 6.52 3.19 -4.63
CA GLN A 105 6.17 3.76 -5.94
C GLN A 105 5.05 4.78 -5.84
N VAL A 106 5.05 5.77 -6.73
CA VAL A 106 4.03 6.80 -6.85
C VAL A 106 3.62 6.98 -8.32
N GLU A 107 2.33 7.18 -8.56
CA GLU A 107 1.82 7.54 -9.88
C GLU A 107 2.03 9.04 -10.11
N ILE A 108 2.80 9.40 -11.14
CA ILE A 108 2.98 10.78 -11.60
C ILE A 108 2.21 11.03 -12.88
N VAL A 109 1.79 12.27 -13.04
CA VAL A 109 1.09 12.74 -14.26
C VAL A 109 2.11 13.33 -15.22
N VAL A 110 2.11 12.87 -16.49
CA VAL A 110 2.94 13.46 -17.54
C VAL A 110 2.08 14.36 -18.43
N GLN A 111 2.51 15.58 -18.58
CA GLN A 111 1.82 16.64 -19.36
C GLN A 111 2.70 17.10 -20.51
N VAL A 112 2.05 17.46 -21.63
CA VAL A 112 2.67 18.18 -22.73
C VAL A 112 1.92 19.50 -22.90
N ASN A 113 2.63 20.61 -22.80
CA ASN A 113 2.07 21.97 -22.85
C ASN A 113 0.88 22.17 -21.87
N GLY A 114 1.00 21.61 -20.65
CA GLY A 114 -0.02 21.70 -19.60
C GLY A 114 -1.22 20.76 -19.78
N LYS A 115 -1.28 19.95 -20.85
CA LYS A 115 -2.34 18.94 -21.04
C LYS A 115 -1.85 17.56 -20.62
N VAL A 116 -2.62 16.88 -19.76
CA VAL A 116 -2.33 15.50 -19.35
C VAL A 116 -2.37 14.58 -20.56
N LYS A 117 -1.32 13.78 -20.75
CA LYS A 117 -1.19 12.81 -21.83
C LYS A 117 -1.13 11.38 -21.33
N THR A 118 -0.35 11.13 -20.31
CA THR A 118 -0.19 9.81 -19.70
C THR A 118 0.06 9.90 -18.20
N LYS A 119 0.04 8.76 -17.54
CA LYS A 119 0.43 8.58 -16.15
C LYS A 119 1.49 7.49 -16.08
N CYS A 120 2.55 7.72 -15.33
CA CYS A 120 3.64 6.79 -15.14
C CYS A 120 3.79 6.45 -13.66
N THR A 121 4.01 5.18 -13.35
CA THR A 121 4.38 4.74 -12.01
C THR A 121 5.90 4.80 -11.90
N ILE A 122 6.41 5.54 -10.93
CA ILE A 122 7.83 5.71 -10.67
C ILE A 122 8.15 5.37 -9.22
N ASP A 123 9.41 5.04 -8.94
CA ASP A 123 9.86 4.85 -7.57
C ASP A 123 9.79 6.17 -6.78
N LEU A 124 9.37 6.07 -5.52
CA LEU A 124 9.26 7.22 -4.64
C LEU A 124 10.65 7.89 -4.46
N ASN A 125 10.67 9.21 -4.45
CA ASN A 125 11.88 10.02 -4.27
C ASN A 125 12.93 9.91 -5.38
N LEU A 126 12.56 9.48 -6.59
CA LEU A 126 13.41 9.62 -7.77
C LEU A 126 13.87 11.08 -7.95
N SER A 127 15.10 11.25 -8.45
CA SER A 127 15.60 12.57 -8.82
C SER A 127 14.77 13.19 -9.94
N LYS A 128 14.78 14.52 -10.07
CA LYS A 128 14.05 15.21 -11.12
C LYS A 128 14.51 14.77 -12.51
N GLU A 129 15.81 14.60 -12.66
CA GLU A 129 16.45 14.16 -13.90
C GLU A 129 15.98 12.76 -14.30
N ALA A 130 15.93 11.82 -13.35
CA ALA A 130 15.41 10.48 -13.62
C ALA A 130 13.90 10.46 -13.95
N MET A 131 13.12 11.33 -13.33
CA MET A 131 11.70 11.49 -13.66
C MET A 131 11.52 12.05 -15.08
N GLU A 132 12.37 12.99 -15.50
CA GLU A 132 12.36 13.56 -16.85
C GLU A 132 12.72 12.52 -17.91
N GLU A 133 13.73 11.68 -17.65
CA GLU A 133 14.13 10.59 -18.54
C GLU A 133 12.98 9.56 -18.72
N ILE A 134 12.37 9.13 -17.63
CA ILE A 134 11.24 8.18 -17.69
C ILE A 134 10.07 8.78 -18.48
N ALA A 135 9.74 10.05 -18.23
CA ALA A 135 8.65 10.71 -18.92
C ALA A 135 8.92 10.89 -20.43
N LEU A 136 10.18 11.15 -20.82
CA LEU A 136 10.58 11.28 -22.22
C LEU A 136 10.69 9.92 -22.94
N ALA A 137 10.92 8.83 -22.21
CA ALA A 137 10.98 7.48 -22.74
C ALA A 137 9.60 6.85 -22.98
N ASP A 138 8.52 7.42 -22.42
CA ASP A 138 7.15 6.92 -22.59
C ASP A 138 6.71 7.00 -24.05
N GLU A 139 6.19 5.89 -24.60
CA GLU A 139 5.80 5.78 -26.02
C GLU A 139 4.73 6.80 -26.42
N ILE A 140 3.76 7.10 -25.53
CA ILE A 140 2.70 8.08 -25.80
C ILE A 140 3.29 9.49 -25.90
N ILE A 141 4.25 9.79 -25.04
CA ILE A 141 4.94 11.08 -25.04
C ILE A 141 5.84 11.21 -26.28
N GLN A 142 6.57 10.18 -26.65
CA GLN A 142 7.38 10.18 -27.89
C GLN A 142 6.53 10.41 -29.14
N ALA A 143 5.37 9.75 -29.22
CA ALA A 143 4.43 9.97 -30.33
C ALA A 143 3.92 11.41 -30.37
N GLU A 144 3.61 12.02 -29.22
CA GLU A 144 3.12 13.40 -29.11
C GLU A 144 4.21 14.45 -29.43
N LEU A 145 5.48 14.10 -29.18
CA LEU A 145 6.63 14.97 -29.44
C LEU A 145 7.15 14.85 -30.88
N THR A 146 6.61 13.92 -31.68
CA THR A 146 7.03 13.74 -33.08
C THR A 146 6.80 15.04 -33.86
N GLY A 147 7.87 15.61 -34.42
CA GLY A 147 7.85 16.88 -35.15
C GLY A 147 7.85 18.14 -34.29
N LYS A 148 7.97 18.00 -32.97
CA LYS A 148 8.06 19.13 -32.03
C LYS A 148 9.47 19.21 -31.43
N THR A 149 9.88 20.41 -31.04
CA THR A 149 11.16 20.62 -30.33
C THR A 149 10.87 20.86 -28.87
N VAL A 150 11.44 19.99 -28.01
CA VAL A 150 11.35 20.15 -26.53
C VAL A 150 12.16 21.37 -26.13
N ARG A 151 11.50 22.35 -25.51
CA ARG A 151 12.16 23.57 -25.02
C ARG A 151 12.52 23.50 -23.54
N LYS A 152 11.66 22.88 -22.76
CA LYS A 152 11.86 22.78 -21.30
C LYS A 152 11.06 21.60 -20.75
N VAL A 153 11.67 20.91 -19.79
CA VAL A 153 10.98 19.92 -18.95
C VAL A 153 10.94 20.45 -17.52
N ILE A 154 9.80 20.33 -16.87
CA ILE A 154 9.56 20.79 -15.49
C ILE A 154 9.06 19.59 -14.69
N ALA A 155 9.93 19.02 -13.84
CA ALA A 155 9.59 17.94 -12.95
C ALA A 155 9.26 18.48 -11.55
N ILE A 156 8.11 18.11 -11.01
CA ILE A 156 7.75 18.28 -9.61
C ILE A 156 7.78 16.92 -8.96
N GLN A 157 8.70 16.75 -8.02
CA GLN A 157 9.01 15.46 -7.38
C GLN A 157 7.75 14.77 -6.86
N ASN A 158 7.62 13.48 -7.15
CA ASN A 158 6.50 12.61 -6.75
C ASN A 158 5.11 13.10 -7.20
N ARG A 159 5.02 13.98 -8.18
CA ARG A 159 3.73 14.57 -8.56
C ARG A 159 3.47 14.64 -10.06
N LEU A 160 4.30 15.36 -10.80
CA LEU A 160 4.10 15.52 -12.23
C LEU A 160 5.39 15.87 -12.98
N VAL A 161 5.40 15.56 -14.28
CA VAL A 161 6.36 16.09 -15.26
C VAL A 161 5.58 16.83 -16.34
N ASN A 162 5.96 18.08 -16.61
CA ASN A 162 5.38 18.87 -17.71
C ASN A 162 6.44 19.19 -18.76
N ILE A 163 6.22 18.73 -19.98
CA ILE A 163 7.09 18.93 -21.13
C ILE A 163 6.55 20.09 -21.97
N VAL A 164 7.35 21.11 -22.14
CA VAL A 164 7.03 22.25 -23.02
C VAL A 164 7.69 22.03 -24.36
N ALA A 165 6.89 21.83 -25.40
CA ALA A 165 7.34 21.57 -26.76
C ALA A 165 6.61 22.46 -27.75
N ASN A 166 7.28 22.80 -28.86
CA ASN A 166 6.77 23.74 -29.89
C ASN A 166 6.97 23.13 -31.27
#